data_fc6e2fd61ef7b352a3d3339d8b664a7d
#
_entry.id   fc6e2fd61ef7b352a3d3339d8b664a7d
#
_cell.length_a   1.000
_cell.length_b   1.000
_cell.length_c   1.000
_cell.angle_alpha   90.00
_cell.angle_beta   90.00
_cell.angle_gamma   90.00
#
_symmetry.space_group_name_H-M   'P 1'
#
loop_
_entity.id
_entity.type
_entity.pdbx_description
1 polymer ?
#
loop_
_entity_poly.entity_id
_entity_poly.type
_entity_poly.pdbx_seq_one_letter_code
_entity_poly.pdbx_strand_id
1 'polypeptide(L)'
;MGRRVVVVAVVLVQLALVARGYWADHKEFAFQMFPESSTWRADVVRVTADGRRLPVETGWAGYRWDELVQDRGLRYPELRHHADAGLDNQIAFLDAALDWVAANTPRDRETRYLEAEVTAWHNDDPVRTETLRSRVRGDLR
;
A
#
# COMPACT_ATOMS: atom_id res chain seq x y z
N MET A 1 28.45 -43.35 5.40
CA MET A 1 28.44 -42.57 4.17
C MET A 1 27.25 -41.61 4.08
N GLY A 2 26.03 -42.00 4.50
CA GLY A 2 24.81 -41.20 4.40
C GLY A 2 24.79 -39.82 5.08
N ARG A 3 25.35 -39.70 6.34
CA ARG A 3 25.31 -38.44 7.09
C ARG A 3 26.06 -37.29 6.41
N ARG A 4 27.20 -37.57 5.78
CA ARG A 4 27.99 -36.54 5.05
C ARG A 4 27.25 -36.08 3.80
N VAL A 5 26.57 -36.99 3.09
CA VAL A 5 25.78 -36.67 1.90
C VAL A 5 24.60 -35.77 2.27
N VAL A 6 23.90 -36.06 3.36
CA VAL A 6 22.79 -35.24 3.85
C VAL A 6 23.26 -33.83 4.20
N VAL A 7 24.36 -33.67 4.92
CA VAL A 7 24.92 -32.37 5.29
C VAL A 7 25.28 -31.56 4.05
N VAL A 8 25.98 -32.17 3.09
CA VAL A 8 26.34 -31.50 1.82
C VAL A 8 25.08 -31.07 1.05
N ALA A 9 24.07 -31.94 0.96
CA ALA A 9 22.82 -31.61 0.29
C ALA A 9 22.10 -30.42 0.94
N VAL A 10 22.02 -30.38 2.28
CA VAL A 10 21.40 -29.24 3.01
C VAL A 10 22.15 -27.94 2.74
N VAL A 11 23.50 -27.95 2.82
CA VAL A 11 24.30 -26.75 2.53
C VAL A 11 24.10 -26.28 1.09
N LEU A 12 24.06 -27.18 0.10
CA LEU A 12 23.85 -26.81 -1.29
C LEU A 12 22.46 -26.20 -1.50
N VAL A 13 21.42 -26.76 -0.86
CA VAL A 13 20.05 -26.17 -0.93
C VAL A 13 20.03 -24.78 -0.32
N GLN A 14 20.67 -24.58 0.85
CA GLN A 14 20.74 -23.25 1.46
C GLN A 14 21.49 -22.25 0.58
N LEU A 15 22.62 -22.62 0.01
CA LEU A 15 23.36 -21.76 -0.91
C LEU A 15 22.55 -21.42 -2.16
N ALA A 16 21.81 -22.39 -2.70
CA ALA A 16 20.94 -22.16 -3.85
C ALA A 16 19.78 -21.20 -3.52
N LEU A 17 19.18 -21.32 -2.33
CA LEU A 17 18.11 -20.41 -1.87
C LEU A 17 18.64 -18.98 -1.66
N VAL A 18 19.83 -18.84 -1.04
CA VAL A 18 20.48 -17.53 -0.88
C VAL A 18 20.79 -16.91 -2.24
N ALA A 19 21.41 -17.68 -3.16
CA ALA A 19 21.72 -17.20 -4.49
C ALA A 19 20.44 -16.76 -5.24
N ARG A 20 19.37 -17.58 -5.19
CA ARG A 20 18.07 -17.23 -5.76
C ARG A 20 17.53 -15.93 -5.17
N GLY A 21 17.65 -15.73 -3.86
CA GLY A 21 17.17 -14.51 -3.19
C GLY A 21 17.84 -13.22 -3.70
N TYR A 22 19.09 -13.30 -4.20
CA TYR A 22 19.75 -12.14 -4.83
C TYR A 22 19.19 -11.76 -6.20
N TRP A 23 18.57 -12.71 -6.92
CA TRP A 23 17.97 -12.47 -8.25
C TRP A 23 16.45 -12.39 -8.22
N ALA A 24 15.81 -12.69 -7.10
CA ALA A 24 14.35 -12.55 -6.97
C ALA A 24 13.97 -11.08 -6.76
N ASP A 25 12.91 -10.62 -7.41
CA ASP A 25 12.41 -9.23 -7.32
C ASP A 25 12.09 -8.83 -5.87
N HIS A 26 11.56 -9.75 -5.08
CA HIS A 26 11.24 -9.55 -3.65
C HIS A 26 12.37 -9.95 -2.70
N LYS A 27 13.54 -10.38 -3.23
CA LYS A 27 14.74 -10.76 -2.46
C LYS A 27 14.48 -11.73 -1.30
N GLU A 28 13.47 -12.58 -1.44
CA GLU A 28 13.14 -13.64 -0.50
C GLU A 28 14.35 -14.53 -0.27
N PHE A 29 14.61 -14.89 0.99
CA PHE A 29 15.77 -15.68 1.43
C PHE A 29 17.15 -15.02 1.25
N ALA A 30 17.24 -13.80 0.72
CA ALA A 30 18.48 -13.03 0.79
C ALA A 30 18.64 -12.46 2.20
N PHE A 31 19.79 -12.72 2.84
CA PHE A 31 20.13 -12.08 4.12
C PHE A 31 20.49 -10.61 3.85
N GLN A 32 19.48 -9.78 3.74
CA GLN A 32 19.62 -8.33 3.64
C GLN A 32 19.05 -7.68 4.90
N MET A 33 19.82 -6.81 5.52
CA MET A 33 19.41 -6.11 6.74
C MET A 33 18.24 -5.15 6.46
N PHE A 34 18.11 -4.71 5.20
CA PHE A 34 17.00 -3.88 4.70
C PHE A 34 16.59 -4.40 3.32
N PRO A 35 15.74 -5.44 3.25
CA PRO A 35 15.39 -6.07 1.97
C PRO A 35 14.58 -5.14 1.05
N GLU A 36 13.91 -4.16 1.63
CA GLU A 36 13.09 -3.20 0.90
C GLU A 36 13.20 -1.81 1.58
N SER A 37 13.68 -0.83 0.84
CA SER A 37 13.73 0.57 1.28
C SER A 37 12.72 1.42 0.50
N SER A 38 11.50 0.91 0.39
CA SER A 38 10.41 1.62 -0.28
C SER A 38 9.79 2.66 0.63
N THR A 39 9.48 3.79 0.04
CA THR A 39 8.67 4.82 0.68
C THR A 39 7.53 5.22 -0.24
N TRP A 40 6.44 5.70 0.32
CA TRP A 40 5.28 6.13 -0.44
C TRP A 40 4.56 7.28 0.23
N ARG A 41 3.74 7.98 -0.53
CA ARG A 41 2.73 8.93 -0.06
C ARG A 41 1.53 8.87 -0.98
N ALA A 42 0.39 9.37 -0.53
CA ALA A 42 -0.80 9.45 -1.35
C ALA A 42 -1.57 10.75 -1.07
N ASP A 43 -2.02 11.40 -2.13
CA ASP A 43 -2.93 12.53 -2.07
C ASP A 43 -4.36 12.01 -2.26
N VAL A 44 -5.15 11.98 -1.19
CA VAL A 44 -6.51 11.44 -1.18
C VAL A 44 -7.53 12.55 -1.37
N VAL A 45 -8.45 12.35 -2.32
CA VAL A 45 -9.52 13.31 -2.60
C VAL A 45 -10.88 12.63 -2.71
N ARG A 46 -11.92 13.38 -2.42
CA ARG A 46 -13.31 13.02 -2.70
C ARG A 46 -13.70 13.55 -4.08
N VAL A 47 -14.25 12.73 -4.92
CA VAL A 47 -14.76 13.14 -6.24
C VAL A 47 -16.27 13.16 -6.20
N THR A 48 -16.85 14.31 -6.51
CA THR A 48 -18.29 14.54 -6.52
C THR A 48 -18.93 14.12 -7.85
N ALA A 49 -20.26 14.08 -7.91
CA ALA A 49 -20.98 13.70 -9.13
C ALA A 49 -20.74 14.67 -10.31
N ASP A 50 -20.47 15.94 -10.02
CA ASP A 50 -20.10 16.97 -11.01
C ASP A 50 -18.59 17.03 -11.31
N GLY A 51 -17.81 16.09 -10.76
CA GLY A 51 -16.38 15.92 -11.04
C GLY A 51 -15.45 16.83 -10.25
N ARG A 52 -15.95 17.58 -9.24
CA ARG A 52 -15.07 18.37 -8.36
C ARG A 52 -14.23 17.44 -7.48
N ARG A 53 -12.96 17.79 -7.28
CA ARG A 53 -12.02 17.12 -6.41
C ARG A 53 -11.90 17.91 -5.11
N LEU A 54 -12.34 17.33 -4.02
CA LEU A 54 -12.35 17.94 -2.68
C LEU A 54 -11.40 17.20 -1.75
N PRO A 55 -10.56 17.91 -0.99
CA PRO A 55 -9.62 17.27 -0.07
C PRO A 55 -10.35 16.53 1.06
N VAL A 56 -9.72 15.47 1.61
CA VAL A 56 -10.23 14.71 2.75
C VAL A 56 -9.76 15.24 4.10
N GLU A 57 -8.75 16.10 4.13
CA GLU A 57 -8.19 16.72 5.34
C GLU A 57 -9.19 17.71 5.96
N THR A 58 -9.99 18.35 5.14
CA THR A 58 -11.10 19.18 5.61
C THR A 58 -12.30 18.29 5.90
N GLY A 59 -12.86 18.39 7.11
CA GLY A 59 -14.04 17.61 7.49
C GLY A 59 -15.20 17.76 6.51
N TRP A 60 -15.86 16.65 6.18
CA TRP A 60 -17.03 16.63 5.30
C TRP A 60 -18.20 15.88 5.94
N ALA A 61 -19.36 16.48 5.97
CA ALA A 61 -20.55 15.90 6.61
C ALA A 61 -20.29 15.41 8.06
N GLY A 62 -19.31 15.99 8.75
CA GLY A 62 -18.88 15.61 10.08
C GLY A 62 -17.96 14.40 10.14
N TYR A 63 -17.41 13.97 9.02
CA TYR A 63 -16.35 12.95 8.95
C TYR A 63 -14.99 13.60 8.75
N ARG A 64 -13.96 12.91 9.19
CA ARG A 64 -12.54 13.23 8.96
C ARG A 64 -11.80 11.95 8.60
N TRP A 65 -10.89 12.05 7.64
CA TRP A 65 -10.09 10.89 7.20
C TRP A 65 -9.30 10.26 8.36
N ASP A 66 -8.61 11.07 9.14
CA ASP A 66 -7.76 10.64 10.26
C ASP A 66 -8.53 10.03 11.44
N GLU A 67 -9.84 10.23 11.52
CA GLU A 67 -10.74 9.61 12.48
C GLU A 67 -11.32 8.29 11.96
N LEU A 68 -11.56 8.21 10.64
CA LEU A 68 -12.09 7.02 9.97
C LEU A 68 -11.01 5.96 9.80
N VAL A 69 -9.83 6.37 9.35
CA VAL A 69 -8.70 5.48 9.10
C VAL A 69 -7.72 5.59 10.25
N GLN A 70 -7.81 4.63 11.19
CA GLN A 70 -7.02 4.63 12.42
C GLN A 70 -5.63 4.00 12.27
N ASP A 71 -5.34 3.37 11.15
CA ASP A 71 -4.02 2.81 10.86
C ASP A 71 -2.96 3.91 10.77
N ARG A 72 -1.82 3.71 11.45
CA ARG A 72 -0.76 4.72 11.55
C ARG A 72 -0.18 5.12 10.19
N GLY A 73 -0.05 4.17 9.28
CA GLY A 73 0.51 4.39 7.94
C GLY A 73 -0.46 5.05 6.98
N LEU A 74 -1.78 4.93 7.21
CA LEU A 74 -2.82 5.45 6.33
C LEU A 74 -3.51 6.71 6.88
N ARG A 75 -3.28 7.05 8.14
CA ARG A 75 -3.96 8.16 8.83
C ARG A 75 -3.63 9.53 8.24
N TYR A 76 -2.40 9.69 7.78
CA TYR A 76 -1.88 10.90 7.14
C TYR A 76 -1.19 10.53 5.83
N PRO A 77 -1.95 10.08 4.82
CA PRO A 77 -1.39 9.49 3.61
C PRO A 77 -0.53 10.48 2.79
N GLU A 78 -0.76 11.79 2.97
CA GLU A 78 0.01 12.86 2.34
C GLU A 78 1.45 12.96 2.85
N LEU A 79 1.74 12.39 4.02
CA LEU A 79 3.10 12.30 4.54
C LEU A 79 3.85 11.14 3.87
N ARG A 80 5.18 11.22 3.88
CA ARG A 80 6.02 10.15 3.37
C ARG A 80 6.17 9.04 4.41
N HIS A 81 5.76 7.83 4.06
CA HIS A 81 5.79 6.64 4.92
C HIS A 81 6.79 5.62 4.40
N HIS A 82 7.36 4.81 5.30
CA HIS A 82 8.07 3.59 4.94
C HIS A 82 7.06 2.48 4.64
N ALA A 83 7.38 1.64 3.65
CA ALA A 83 6.56 0.49 3.30
C ALA A 83 6.99 -0.75 4.11
N ASP A 84 6.78 -0.72 5.43
CA ASP A 84 7.26 -1.76 6.37
C ASP A 84 6.72 -3.17 6.05
N ALA A 85 5.53 -3.25 5.46
CA ALA A 85 4.89 -4.50 5.06
C ALA A 85 5.05 -4.81 3.55
N GLY A 86 5.93 -4.09 2.86
CA GLY A 86 6.05 -4.11 1.40
C GLY A 86 5.13 -3.11 0.71
N LEU A 87 5.64 -2.51 -0.37
CA LEU A 87 4.95 -1.43 -1.08
C LEU A 87 3.58 -1.84 -1.61
N ASP A 88 3.50 -2.98 -2.29
CA ASP A 88 2.24 -3.47 -2.89
C ASP A 88 1.19 -3.78 -1.82
N ASN A 89 1.60 -4.29 -0.65
CA ASN A 89 0.68 -4.49 0.47
C ASN A 89 0.15 -3.16 1.02
N GLN A 90 0.99 -2.14 1.16
CA GLN A 90 0.56 -0.81 1.63
C GLN A 90 -0.43 -0.17 0.64
N ILE A 91 -0.17 -0.30 -0.65
CA ILE A 91 -1.08 0.17 -1.70
C ILE A 91 -2.41 -0.58 -1.66
N ALA A 92 -2.40 -1.91 -1.49
CA ALA A 92 -3.61 -2.70 -1.34
C ALA A 92 -4.42 -2.34 -0.08
N PHE A 93 -3.75 -2.03 1.03
CA PHE A 93 -4.42 -1.51 2.23
C PHE A 93 -5.06 -0.14 2.02
N LEU A 94 -4.39 0.76 1.29
CA LEU A 94 -4.96 2.06 0.94
C LEU A 94 -6.19 1.89 0.05
N ASP A 95 -6.14 1.03 -0.96
CA ASP A 95 -7.28 0.73 -1.85
C ASP A 95 -8.48 0.20 -1.06
N ALA A 96 -8.25 -0.75 -0.16
CA ALA A 96 -9.28 -1.26 0.74
C ALA A 96 -9.84 -0.18 1.69
N ALA A 97 -8.97 0.74 2.17
CA ALA A 97 -9.39 1.84 3.02
C ALA A 97 -10.28 2.84 2.27
N LEU A 98 -9.98 3.14 1.00
CA LEU A 98 -10.84 3.99 0.16
C LEU A 98 -12.24 3.39 0.03
N ASP A 99 -12.35 2.09 -0.27
CA ASP A 99 -13.62 1.37 -0.36
C ASP A 99 -14.38 1.39 0.97
N TRP A 100 -13.67 1.12 2.06
CA TRP A 100 -14.26 1.10 3.38
C TRP A 100 -14.82 2.48 3.79
N VAL A 101 -14.05 3.55 3.58
CA VAL A 101 -14.48 4.93 3.87
C VAL A 101 -15.67 5.31 3.01
N ALA A 102 -15.65 4.98 1.71
CA ALA A 102 -16.77 5.22 0.81
C ALA A 102 -18.06 4.54 1.31
N ALA A 103 -17.97 3.31 1.85
CA ALA A 103 -19.10 2.58 2.39
C ALA A 103 -19.58 3.11 3.76
N ASN A 104 -18.65 3.62 4.60
CA ASN A 104 -18.92 3.94 6.01
C ASN A 104 -19.16 5.45 6.27
N THR A 105 -19.40 6.25 5.24
CA THR A 105 -19.72 7.67 5.37
C THR A 105 -21.14 8.02 4.83
N PRO A 106 -22.23 7.43 5.37
CA PRO A 106 -23.58 7.55 4.80
C PRO A 106 -24.17 8.96 4.84
N ARG A 107 -23.66 9.85 5.70
CA ARG A 107 -24.14 11.26 5.76
C ARG A 107 -23.58 12.12 4.63
N ASP A 108 -22.45 11.73 4.05
CA ASP A 108 -21.89 12.41 2.89
C ASP A 108 -22.66 11.99 1.63
N ARG A 109 -23.43 12.89 1.05
CA ARG A 109 -24.24 12.68 -0.15
C ARG A 109 -23.62 13.31 -1.40
N GLU A 110 -22.52 14.03 -1.24
CA GLU A 110 -21.86 14.78 -2.31
C GLU A 110 -20.81 13.91 -3.04
N THR A 111 -20.10 13.10 -2.29
CA THR A 111 -19.02 12.25 -2.84
C THR A 111 -19.59 11.07 -3.62
N ARG A 112 -19.15 10.93 -4.85
CA ARG A 112 -19.43 9.78 -5.72
C ARG A 112 -18.47 8.62 -5.47
N TYR A 113 -17.18 8.91 -5.39
CA TYR A 113 -16.11 7.97 -5.05
C TYR A 113 -14.92 8.71 -4.43
N LEU A 114 -14.02 7.94 -3.80
CA LEU A 114 -12.75 8.45 -3.33
C LEU A 114 -11.66 8.09 -4.34
N GLU A 115 -10.66 8.96 -4.48
CA GLU A 115 -9.51 8.75 -5.35
C GLU A 115 -8.24 9.06 -4.57
N ALA A 116 -7.20 8.26 -4.77
CA ALA A 116 -5.87 8.49 -4.23
C ALA A 116 -4.84 8.47 -5.34
N GLU A 117 -4.03 9.51 -5.44
CA GLU A 117 -2.84 9.55 -6.28
C GLU A 117 -1.64 9.13 -5.43
N VAL A 118 -1.15 7.91 -5.67
CA VAL A 118 -0.04 7.31 -4.92
C VAL A 118 1.27 7.61 -5.65
N THR A 119 2.24 8.15 -4.92
CA THR A 119 3.63 8.28 -5.39
C THR A 119 4.50 7.36 -4.54
N ALA A 120 5.23 6.46 -5.19
CA ALA A 120 6.07 5.48 -4.54
C ALA A 120 7.52 5.55 -5.06
N TRP A 121 8.44 5.34 -4.14
CA TRP A 121 9.89 5.26 -4.39
C TRP A 121 10.36 3.90 -3.90
N HIS A 122 10.88 3.09 -4.79
CA HIS A 122 11.38 1.74 -4.49
C HIS A 122 12.86 1.64 -4.82
N ASN A 123 13.73 1.60 -3.81
CA ASN A 123 15.18 1.57 -3.98
C ASN A 123 15.67 2.63 -4.99
N ASP A 124 16.40 2.19 -6.02
CA ASP A 124 16.91 3.03 -7.12
C ASP A 124 16.00 3.02 -8.36
N ASP A 125 14.80 2.45 -8.26
CA ASP A 125 13.84 2.40 -9.37
C ASP A 125 13.27 3.79 -9.69
N PRO A 126 12.80 4.00 -10.93
CA PRO A 126 12.05 5.21 -11.28
C PRO A 126 10.84 5.39 -10.37
N VAL A 127 10.52 6.64 -10.05
CA VAL A 127 9.33 6.98 -9.25
C VAL A 127 8.08 6.41 -9.93
N ARG A 128 7.34 5.59 -9.20
CA ARG A 128 6.04 5.04 -9.63
C ARG A 128 4.93 5.96 -9.17
N THR A 129 4.04 6.31 -10.08
CA THR A 129 2.80 7.02 -9.74
C THR A 129 1.62 6.20 -10.25
N GLU A 130 0.62 5.98 -9.38
CA GLU A 130 -0.60 5.29 -9.75
C GLU A 130 -1.82 5.92 -9.09
N THR A 131 -2.99 5.74 -9.70
CA THR A 131 -4.26 6.26 -9.19
C THR A 131 -5.15 5.12 -8.77
N LEU A 132 -5.53 5.12 -7.49
CA LEU A 132 -6.51 4.21 -6.91
C LEU A 132 -7.88 4.89 -6.86
N ARG A 133 -8.95 4.09 -6.99
CA ARG A 133 -10.32 4.59 -6.89
C ARG A 133 -11.18 3.62 -6.11
N SER A 134 -11.89 4.14 -5.13
CA SER A 134 -12.93 3.33 -4.49
C SER A 134 -14.05 2.99 -5.48
N ARG A 135 -14.80 1.95 -5.16
CA ARG A 135 -16.06 1.67 -5.84
C ARG A 135 -17.02 2.87 -5.74
N VAL A 136 -17.86 3.02 -6.73
CA VAL A 136 -18.89 4.07 -6.73
C VAL A 136 -19.91 3.76 -5.63
N ARG A 137 -20.29 4.76 -4.85
CA ARG A 137 -21.16 4.58 -3.68
C ARG A 137 -22.51 3.94 -3.98
N GLY A 138 -23.04 4.10 -5.19
CA GLY A 138 -24.26 3.42 -5.62
C GLY A 138 -24.14 1.90 -5.68
N ASP A 139 -22.94 1.39 -5.87
CA ASP A 139 -22.63 -0.04 -6.06
C ASP A 139 -22.23 -0.74 -4.75
N LEU A 140 -22.14 0.02 -3.65
CA LEU A 140 -21.74 -0.48 -2.32
C LEU A 140 -22.94 -0.90 -1.42
N ARG A 141 -24.16 -0.96 -1.97
CA ARG A 141 -25.40 -1.32 -1.25
C ARG A 141 -25.79 -2.77 -1.48
#